data_ddd1bc722d7802e483c3c0b239a68d2e
#
_entry.id   ddd1bc722d7802e483c3c0b239a68d2e
#
_cell.length_a   1.000
_cell.length_b   1.000
_cell.length_c   1.000
_cell.angle_alpha   90.00
_cell.angle_beta   90.00
_cell.angle_gamma   90.00
#
_symmetry.space_group_name_H-M   'P 1'
#
loop_
_entity.id
_entity.type
_entity.pdbx_description
1 polymer ?
#
loop_
_entity_poly.entity_id
_entity_poly.type
_entity_poly.pdbx_seq_one_letter_code
_entity_poly.pdbx_strand_id
1 'polypeptide(L)'
;MKRKIFISNVLTLAAIPLVGKSFDRQNNMKTGKGFKTNNGEGRLHGHIKLKGVNANILDVKVSGTDTDGNIAVFEQTSLSQGRGTPLHIHYAQDEIFYVLEGEYYFRVGDDKYHLSTGDSIFLPMKVPHAWTQVSEKGKMTVTFQPAGKMENFFVTLAGLDHEPNHDELAKLFADNEMQIVGQPLKIE
;
A
#
# COMPACT_ATOMS: atom_id res chain seq x y z
N MET A 1 59.88 -34.03 52.56
CA MET A 1 58.62 -34.32 51.88
C MET A 1 57.74 -33.08 51.98
N LYS A 2 57.57 -32.33 50.84
CA LYS A 2 56.73 -31.10 50.78
C LYS A 2 55.40 -31.43 50.17
N ARG A 3 54.32 -31.29 50.94
CA ARG A 3 52.93 -31.46 50.48
C ARG A 3 52.53 -30.25 49.61
N LYS A 4 52.12 -30.50 48.38
CA LYS A 4 51.50 -29.51 47.51
C LYS A 4 49.99 -29.46 47.76
N ILE A 5 49.49 -28.27 48.13
CA ILE A 5 48.10 -28.01 48.35
C ILE A 5 47.51 -27.66 46.93
N PHE A 6 46.50 -28.45 46.52
CA PHE A 6 45.77 -28.20 45.27
C PHE A 6 44.58 -27.32 45.63
N ILE A 7 44.59 -26.07 45.15
CA ILE A 7 43.45 -25.16 45.30
C ILE A 7 42.52 -25.39 44.07
N SER A 8 41.36 -25.97 44.35
CA SER A 8 40.30 -26.16 43.37
C SER A 8 39.48 -24.88 43.28
N ASN A 9 39.60 -24.13 42.17
CA ASN A 9 38.73 -22.99 41.87
C ASN A 9 37.39 -23.51 41.37
N VAL A 10 36.37 -23.40 42.21
CA VAL A 10 34.98 -23.63 41.81
C VAL A 10 34.46 -22.37 41.11
N LEU A 11 34.31 -22.46 39.81
CA LEU A 11 33.69 -21.40 39.00
C LEU A 11 32.16 -21.53 39.16
N THR A 12 31.58 -20.67 40.00
CA THR A 12 30.12 -20.55 40.10
C THR A 12 29.59 -19.77 38.87
N LEU A 13 29.00 -20.48 37.94
CA LEU A 13 28.22 -19.87 36.84
C LEU A 13 26.92 -19.31 37.45
N ALA A 14 26.82 -17.99 37.56
CA ALA A 14 25.56 -17.32 37.88
C ALA A 14 24.63 -17.40 36.64
N ALA A 15 23.59 -18.21 36.71
CA ALA A 15 22.53 -18.22 35.73
C ALA A 15 21.73 -16.93 35.86
N ILE A 16 21.89 -16.03 34.89
CA ILE A 16 21.04 -14.84 34.75
C ILE A 16 19.70 -15.33 34.19
N PRO A 17 18.57 -15.16 34.88
CA PRO A 17 17.27 -15.47 34.27
C PRO A 17 17.01 -14.51 33.14
N LEU A 18 16.96 -15.04 31.92
CA LEU A 18 16.47 -14.33 30.74
C LEU A 18 14.97 -14.12 30.94
N VAL A 19 14.60 -12.96 31.50
CA VAL A 19 13.19 -12.52 31.53
C VAL A 19 12.81 -12.21 30.09
N GLY A 20 12.36 -13.22 29.38
CA GLY A 20 11.69 -13.06 28.11
C GLY A 20 10.47 -12.19 28.35
N LYS A 21 10.50 -10.92 27.91
CA LYS A 21 9.29 -10.14 27.72
C LYS A 21 8.45 -10.91 26.68
N SER A 22 7.50 -11.71 27.16
CA SER A 22 6.41 -12.15 26.31
C SER A 22 5.74 -10.88 25.79
N PHE A 23 5.87 -10.62 24.49
CA PHE A 23 4.98 -9.69 23.82
C PHE A 23 3.60 -10.32 23.93
N ASP A 24 2.87 -9.92 24.94
CA ASP A 24 1.44 -10.15 25.03
C ASP A 24 0.82 -9.36 23.87
N ARG A 25 0.73 -10.02 22.71
CA ARG A 25 -0.09 -9.58 21.62
C ARG A 25 -1.52 -9.77 22.12
N GLN A 26 -2.00 -8.76 22.88
CA GLN A 26 -3.42 -8.70 23.21
C GLN A 26 -4.16 -8.78 21.88
N ASN A 27 -4.72 -9.97 21.63
CA ASN A 27 -5.72 -10.17 20.61
C ASN A 27 -6.94 -9.34 21.03
N ASN A 28 -6.89 -8.04 20.74
CA ASN A 28 -8.09 -7.23 20.64
C ASN A 28 -8.87 -7.78 19.46
N MET A 29 -9.64 -8.85 19.72
CA MET A 29 -10.64 -9.29 18.75
C MET A 29 -11.56 -8.11 18.52
N LYS A 30 -11.46 -7.49 17.35
CA LYS A 30 -12.43 -6.50 16.92
C LYS A 30 -13.81 -7.11 17.02
N THR A 31 -14.65 -6.56 17.86
CA THR A 31 -16.08 -6.90 17.97
C THR A 31 -16.91 -6.14 16.90
N GLY A 32 -16.26 -5.68 15.84
CA GLY A 32 -16.89 -4.97 14.73
C GLY A 32 -17.84 -5.88 13.96
N LYS A 33 -19.00 -5.35 13.61
CA LYS A 33 -19.94 -6.04 12.70
C LYS A 33 -19.37 -5.99 11.28
N GLY A 34 -19.44 -7.10 10.56
CA GLY A 34 -19.19 -7.11 9.11
C GLY A 34 -20.19 -6.17 8.40
N PHE A 35 -19.78 -5.64 7.26
CA PHE A 35 -20.61 -4.77 6.43
C PHE A 35 -20.52 -5.17 4.97
N LYS A 36 -21.48 -4.71 4.17
CA LYS A 36 -21.52 -4.82 2.72
C LYS A 36 -21.41 -3.41 2.14
N THR A 37 -20.55 -3.22 1.17
CA THR A 37 -20.58 -2.05 0.27
C THR A 37 -21.21 -2.48 -1.05
N ASN A 38 -22.22 -1.77 -1.52
CA ASN A 38 -22.91 -2.13 -2.76
C ASN A 38 -22.02 -1.89 -3.98
N ASN A 39 -22.38 -2.53 -5.09
CA ASN A 39 -21.73 -2.29 -6.36
C ASN A 39 -21.88 -0.82 -6.78
N GLY A 40 -20.77 -0.20 -7.24
CA GLY A 40 -20.75 1.19 -7.67
C GLY A 40 -20.88 2.23 -6.54
N GLU A 41 -20.72 1.83 -5.29
CA GLU A 41 -20.77 2.75 -4.14
C GLU A 41 -19.44 2.77 -3.39
N GLY A 42 -19.05 3.96 -2.93
CA GLY A 42 -18.00 4.14 -1.91
C GLY A 42 -18.62 4.11 -0.52
N ARG A 43 -18.00 3.35 0.41
CA ARG A 43 -18.45 3.28 1.81
C ARG A 43 -18.27 4.60 2.55
N LEU A 44 -17.18 5.31 2.25
CA LEU A 44 -16.81 6.61 2.80
C LEU A 44 -16.44 7.56 1.66
N HIS A 45 -16.59 8.86 1.88
CA HIS A 45 -16.21 9.94 0.95
C HIS A 45 -16.98 9.97 -0.38
N GLY A 46 -17.95 9.08 -0.60
CA GLY A 46 -18.61 8.92 -1.91
C GLY A 46 -17.59 8.52 -3.00
N HIS A 47 -17.74 9.07 -4.20
CA HIS A 47 -16.82 8.86 -5.31
C HIS A 47 -15.64 9.83 -5.23
N ILE A 48 -14.46 9.31 -4.95
CA ILE A 48 -13.20 10.08 -4.94
C ILE A 48 -12.72 10.26 -6.38
N LYS A 49 -12.96 11.42 -6.97
CA LYS A 49 -12.60 11.74 -8.37
C LYS A 49 -11.19 12.31 -8.40
N LEU A 50 -10.24 11.53 -8.89
CA LEU A 50 -8.83 11.93 -8.95
C LEU A 50 -8.61 13.06 -9.97
N LYS A 51 -7.56 13.85 -9.73
CA LYS A 51 -7.06 14.94 -10.59
C LYS A 51 -5.57 14.75 -10.86
N GLY A 52 -5.04 15.43 -11.86
CA GLY A 52 -3.63 15.49 -12.19
C GLY A 52 -3.11 14.29 -12.98
N VAL A 53 -2.92 13.16 -12.35
CA VAL A 53 -2.30 11.97 -12.98
C VAL A 53 -3.28 11.32 -13.98
N ASN A 54 -4.50 11.13 -13.55
CA ASN A 54 -5.59 10.55 -14.33
C ASN A 54 -6.94 11.05 -13.79
N ALA A 55 -8.03 10.78 -14.52
CA ALA A 55 -9.38 11.16 -14.13
C ALA A 55 -10.17 9.99 -13.55
N ASN A 56 -9.50 9.04 -12.91
CA ASN A 56 -10.12 7.85 -12.37
C ASN A 56 -10.98 8.16 -11.14
N ILE A 57 -11.91 7.26 -10.87
CA ILE A 57 -12.76 7.30 -9.69
C ILE A 57 -12.35 6.18 -8.75
N LEU A 58 -12.13 6.51 -7.47
CA LEU A 58 -11.91 5.52 -6.42
C LEU A 58 -13.08 5.49 -5.45
N ASP A 59 -13.51 4.29 -5.13
CA ASP A 59 -14.53 4.00 -4.14
C ASP A 59 -13.92 3.20 -2.98
N VAL A 60 -13.97 3.74 -1.77
CA VAL A 60 -13.50 3.03 -0.58
C VAL A 60 -14.40 1.82 -0.35
N LYS A 61 -13.85 0.61 -0.36
CA LYS A 61 -14.59 -0.63 -0.02
C LYS A 61 -14.32 -1.04 1.43
N VAL A 62 -13.08 -0.90 1.88
CA VAL A 62 -12.66 -1.09 3.27
C VAL A 62 -11.71 0.06 3.60
N SER A 63 -12.05 0.84 4.63
CA SER A 63 -11.21 1.93 5.10
C SER A 63 -10.13 1.40 6.05
N GLY A 64 -8.99 2.10 6.09
CA GLY A 64 -7.98 1.86 7.11
C GLY A 64 -8.53 1.93 8.54
N THR A 65 -9.55 2.76 8.78
CA THR A 65 -10.21 2.86 10.09
C THR A 65 -11.00 1.61 10.47
N ASP A 66 -11.47 0.83 9.49
CA ASP A 66 -12.18 -0.44 9.75
C ASP A 66 -11.23 -1.55 10.21
N THR A 67 -9.95 -1.40 9.92
CA THR A 67 -8.93 -2.46 10.08
C THR A 67 -7.83 -2.08 11.06
N ASP A 68 -7.99 -1.00 11.86
CA ASP A 68 -6.96 -0.42 12.73
C ASP A 68 -5.66 -0.11 11.98
N GLY A 69 -5.79 0.36 10.73
CA GLY A 69 -4.66 0.70 9.88
C GLY A 69 -3.99 -0.49 9.18
N ASN A 70 -4.49 -1.72 9.35
CA ASN A 70 -3.83 -2.88 8.76
C ASN A 70 -4.04 -3.00 7.25
N ILE A 71 -5.24 -2.68 6.75
CA ILE A 71 -5.58 -2.81 5.33
C ILE A 71 -6.54 -1.68 4.94
N ALA A 72 -6.38 -1.15 3.72
CA ALA A 72 -7.39 -0.38 3.02
C ALA A 72 -7.64 -1.00 1.64
N VAL A 73 -8.89 -1.04 1.19
CA VAL A 73 -9.29 -1.58 -0.12
C VAL A 73 -10.12 -0.54 -0.86
N PHE A 74 -9.70 -0.24 -2.08
CA PHE A 74 -10.40 0.64 -3.00
C PHE A 74 -10.80 -0.13 -4.27
N GLU A 75 -11.93 0.23 -4.85
CA GLU A 75 -12.27 -0.13 -6.21
C GLU A 75 -12.01 1.10 -7.09
N GLN A 76 -11.24 0.93 -8.14
CA GLN A 76 -10.94 1.97 -9.10
C GLN A 76 -11.71 1.73 -10.38
N THR A 77 -12.45 2.73 -10.84
CA THR A 77 -12.97 2.82 -12.20
C THR A 77 -12.01 3.68 -13.03
N SER A 78 -11.40 3.07 -14.03
CA SER A 78 -10.38 3.69 -14.87
C SER A 78 -11.02 4.35 -16.10
N LEU A 79 -10.82 5.66 -16.22
CA LEU A 79 -11.45 6.52 -17.23
C LEU A 79 -10.43 7.21 -18.15
N SER A 80 -9.18 6.77 -18.11
CA SER A 80 -8.07 7.47 -18.75
C SER A 80 -7.19 6.51 -19.54
N GLN A 81 -7.70 5.99 -20.68
CA GLN A 81 -6.93 5.15 -21.60
C GLN A 81 -5.59 5.81 -21.96
N GLY A 82 -4.51 5.03 -21.91
CA GLY A 82 -3.15 5.50 -22.19
C GLY A 82 -2.53 6.34 -21.07
N ARG A 83 -3.21 6.51 -19.93
CA ARG A 83 -2.71 7.24 -18.76
C ARG A 83 -2.65 6.34 -17.55
N GLY A 84 -1.71 6.64 -16.66
CA GLY A 84 -1.49 5.89 -15.43
C GLY A 84 -0.74 6.72 -14.40
N THR A 85 -0.19 6.04 -13.40
CA THR A 85 0.59 6.70 -12.35
C THR A 85 2.00 7.04 -12.84
N PRO A 86 2.65 8.10 -12.33
CA PRO A 86 4.09 8.26 -12.49
C PRO A 86 4.81 7.06 -11.87
N LEU A 87 6.05 6.81 -12.29
CA LEU A 87 6.91 5.85 -11.59
C LEU A 87 7.17 6.39 -10.17
N HIS A 88 6.76 5.64 -9.15
CA HIS A 88 6.83 6.08 -7.76
C HIS A 88 7.15 4.92 -6.81
N ILE A 89 7.45 5.28 -5.57
CA ILE A 89 7.79 4.35 -4.50
C ILE A 89 6.85 4.62 -3.33
N HIS A 90 6.32 3.56 -2.73
CA HIS A 90 5.72 3.58 -1.39
C HIS A 90 6.77 3.14 -0.37
N TYR A 91 7.02 3.96 0.65
CA TYR A 91 8.02 3.61 1.67
C TYR A 91 7.47 2.74 2.80
N ALA A 92 6.16 2.70 2.96
CA ALA A 92 5.52 2.06 4.11
C ALA A 92 4.35 1.12 3.76
N GLN A 93 3.98 0.99 2.48
CA GLN A 93 2.87 0.15 2.03
C GLN A 93 3.30 -0.81 0.93
N ASP A 94 2.81 -2.04 1.01
CA ASP A 94 2.69 -2.94 -0.14
C ASP A 94 1.36 -2.67 -0.84
N GLU A 95 1.32 -2.89 -2.16
CA GLU A 95 0.09 -2.81 -2.95
C GLU A 95 -0.23 -4.15 -3.61
N ILE A 96 -1.51 -4.47 -3.68
CA ILE A 96 -2.02 -5.61 -4.44
C ILE A 96 -3.12 -5.11 -5.35
N PHE A 97 -2.97 -5.30 -6.65
CA PHE A 97 -4.02 -5.03 -7.62
C PHE A 97 -4.65 -6.34 -8.10
N TYR A 98 -5.96 -6.28 -8.35
CA TYR A 98 -6.72 -7.33 -9.02
C TYR A 98 -7.59 -6.70 -10.09
N VAL A 99 -7.42 -7.12 -11.34
CA VAL A 99 -8.15 -6.58 -12.50
C VAL A 99 -9.54 -7.17 -12.56
N LEU A 100 -10.55 -6.32 -12.46
CA LEU A 100 -11.97 -6.70 -12.56
C LEU A 100 -12.51 -6.55 -13.99
N GLU A 101 -11.97 -5.58 -14.76
CA GLU A 101 -12.37 -5.29 -16.14
C GLU A 101 -11.23 -4.60 -16.89
N GLY A 102 -11.02 -4.96 -18.14
CA GLY A 102 -10.07 -4.31 -19.04
C GLY A 102 -8.65 -4.84 -18.92
N GLU A 103 -7.70 -4.04 -19.39
CA GLU A 103 -6.30 -4.37 -19.52
C GLU A 103 -5.41 -3.25 -19.01
N TYR A 104 -4.27 -3.61 -18.42
CA TYR A 104 -3.31 -2.69 -17.83
C TYR A 104 -1.89 -3.14 -18.08
N TYR A 105 -0.98 -2.19 -18.32
CA TYR A 105 0.44 -2.41 -18.18
C TYR A 105 0.90 -2.00 -16.79
N PHE A 106 1.77 -2.84 -16.20
CA PHE A 106 2.45 -2.56 -14.94
C PHE A 106 3.96 -2.63 -15.14
N ARG A 107 4.67 -1.81 -14.39
CA ARG A 107 6.11 -1.92 -14.15
C ARG A 107 6.35 -2.04 -12.67
N VAL A 108 7.16 -3.05 -12.26
CA VAL A 108 7.60 -3.26 -10.87
C VAL A 108 9.10 -3.48 -10.89
N GLY A 109 9.87 -2.55 -10.36
CA GLY A 109 11.31 -2.51 -10.56
C GLY A 109 11.65 -2.38 -12.05
N ASP A 110 12.36 -3.38 -12.58
CA ASP A 110 12.74 -3.44 -14.00
C ASP A 110 11.80 -4.31 -14.84
N ASP A 111 10.91 -5.07 -14.19
CA ASP A 111 10.00 -6.00 -14.87
C ASP A 111 8.74 -5.29 -15.35
N LYS A 112 8.26 -5.69 -16.53
CA LYS A 112 7.01 -5.22 -17.14
C LYS A 112 6.01 -6.36 -17.22
N TYR A 113 4.74 -6.06 -16.94
CA TYR A 113 3.64 -7.02 -16.93
C TYR A 113 2.46 -6.45 -17.71
N HIS A 114 1.80 -7.31 -18.47
CA HIS A 114 0.50 -7.02 -19.08
C HIS A 114 -0.56 -7.84 -18.33
N LEU A 115 -1.53 -7.15 -17.75
CA LEU A 115 -2.60 -7.76 -16.98
C LEU A 115 -3.93 -7.60 -17.70
N SER A 116 -4.73 -8.65 -17.64
CA SER A 116 -6.10 -8.72 -18.14
C SER A 116 -7.07 -9.03 -16.99
N THR A 117 -8.36 -8.98 -17.28
CA THR A 117 -9.41 -9.34 -16.31
C THR A 117 -9.14 -10.70 -15.67
N GLY A 118 -9.11 -10.74 -14.34
CA GLY A 118 -8.83 -11.92 -13.52
C GLY A 118 -7.39 -12.03 -13.03
N ASP A 119 -6.47 -11.23 -13.59
CA ASP A 119 -5.09 -11.21 -13.14
C ASP A 119 -4.92 -10.37 -11.87
N SER A 120 -3.87 -10.71 -11.11
CA SER A 120 -3.43 -9.94 -9.95
C SER A 120 -1.93 -9.69 -9.98
N ILE A 121 -1.49 -8.62 -9.33
CA ILE A 121 -0.07 -8.28 -9.20
C ILE A 121 0.21 -7.74 -7.82
N PHE A 122 1.39 -8.10 -7.27
CA PHE A 122 1.92 -7.61 -6.02
C PHE A 122 3.06 -6.62 -6.26
N LEU A 123 2.96 -5.45 -5.66
CA LEU A 123 3.94 -4.38 -5.72
C LEU A 123 4.51 -4.18 -4.31
N PRO A 124 5.73 -4.68 -4.05
CA PRO A 124 6.32 -4.56 -2.71
C PRO A 124 6.72 -3.12 -2.40
N MET A 125 6.59 -2.73 -1.13
CA MET A 125 7.10 -1.45 -0.65
C MET A 125 8.58 -1.25 -1.03
N LYS A 126 8.97 0.01 -1.24
CA LYS A 126 10.34 0.44 -1.61
C LYS A 126 10.81 -0.02 -2.99
N VAL A 127 9.96 -0.68 -3.77
CA VAL A 127 10.24 -1.01 -5.16
C VAL A 127 9.53 -0.01 -6.07
N PRO A 128 10.24 0.69 -6.98
CA PRO A 128 9.62 1.61 -7.91
C PRO A 128 8.58 0.90 -8.78
N HIS A 129 7.40 1.48 -8.92
CA HIS A 129 6.35 0.91 -9.75
C HIS A 129 5.49 1.99 -10.42
N ALA A 130 4.82 1.59 -11.47
CA ALA A 130 3.84 2.38 -12.20
C ALA A 130 2.86 1.45 -12.91
N TRP A 131 1.68 1.97 -13.25
CA TRP A 131 0.75 1.28 -14.12
C TRP A 131 0.12 2.25 -15.12
N THR A 132 -0.42 1.70 -16.22
CA THR A 132 -1.12 2.48 -17.27
C THR A 132 -2.30 1.66 -17.77
N GLN A 133 -3.46 2.32 -17.92
CA GLN A 133 -4.65 1.73 -18.53
C GLN A 133 -4.44 1.53 -20.02
N VAL A 134 -4.68 0.31 -20.52
CA VAL A 134 -4.56 -0.05 -21.93
C VAL A 134 -5.91 0.02 -22.64
N SER A 135 -6.92 -0.64 -22.09
CA SER A 135 -8.26 -0.70 -22.66
C SER A 135 -9.03 0.63 -22.47
N GLU A 136 -10.05 0.84 -23.29
CA GLU A 136 -10.93 2.02 -23.19
C GLU A 136 -11.64 2.10 -21.84
N LYS A 137 -12.09 0.95 -21.34
CA LYS A 137 -12.70 0.81 -20.02
C LYS A 137 -11.84 -0.07 -19.14
N GLY A 138 -11.83 0.21 -17.86
CA GLY A 138 -11.08 -0.59 -16.92
C GLY A 138 -11.60 -0.44 -15.49
N LYS A 139 -11.46 -1.51 -14.75
CA LYS A 139 -11.77 -1.55 -13.32
C LYS A 139 -10.81 -2.48 -12.60
N MET A 140 -10.34 -2.08 -11.43
CA MET A 140 -9.51 -2.92 -10.60
C MET A 140 -9.72 -2.62 -9.11
N THR A 141 -9.43 -3.57 -8.26
CA THR A 141 -9.24 -3.26 -6.84
C THR A 141 -7.77 -2.98 -6.57
N VAL A 142 -7.52 -2.10 -5.63
CA VAL A 142 -6.20 -1.91 -5.03
C VAL A 142 -6.32 -2.07 -3.52
N THR A 143 -5.43 -2.88 -2.96
CA THR A 143 -5.31 -3.13 -1.53
C THR A 143 -3.96 -2.63 -1.05
N PHE A 144 -3.96 -1.79 -0.01
CA PHE A 144 -2.76 -1.31 0.66
C PHE A 144 -2.59 -2.02 1.99
N GLN A 145 -1.36 -2.50 2.27
CA GLN A 145 -1.00 -3.16 3.53
C GLN A 145 0.38 -2.66 4.02
N PRO A 146 0.44 -1.98 5.17
CA PRO A 146 -0.68 -1.42 5.92
C PRO A 146 -1.45 -0.36 5.11
N ALA A 147 -2.62 0.05 5.61
CA ALA A 147 -3.43 1.11 4.97
C ALA A 147 -2.67 2.44 4.82
N GLY A 148 -1.77 2.73 5.74
CA GLY A 148 -0.97 3.95 5.75
C GLY A 148 -1.81 5.20 5.63
N LYS A 149 -1.33 6.14 4.83
CA LYS A 149 -1.99 7.43 4.57
C LYS A 149 -2.74 7.46 3.22
N MET A 150 -2.97 6.32 2.59
CA MET A 150 -3.45 6.27 1.20
C MET A 150 -4.86 6.84 1.03
N GLU A 151 -5.77 6.59 1.97
CA GLU A 151 -7.10 7.20 1.95
C GLU A 151 -7.03 8.73 2.02
N ASN A 152 -6.19 9.26 2.93
CA ASN A 152 -5.95 10.71 3.02
C ASN A 152 -5.33 11.27 1.74
N PHE A 153 -4.36 10.58 1.14
CA PHE A 153 -3.76 10.99 -0.13
C PHE A 153 -4.81 11.16 -1.23
N PHE A 154 -5.64 10.17 -1.45
CA PHE A 154 -6.67 10.22 -2.50
C PHE A 154 -7.73 11.29 -2.23
N VAL A 155 -8.20 11.43 -0.99
CA VAL A 155 -9.17 12.45 -0.60
C VAL A 155 -8.59 13.85 -0.79
N THR A 156 -7.33 14.07 -0.39
CA THR A 156 -6.66 15.36 -0.55
C THR A 156 -6.47 15.71 -2.03
N LEU A 157 -5.99 14.75 -2.84
CA LEU A 157 -5.80 14.95 -4.28
C LEU A 157 -7.12 15.30 -4.98
N ALA A 158 -8.20 14.58 -4.65
CA ALA A 158 -9.53 14.85 -5.22
C ALA A 158 -10.12 16.18 -4.76
N GLY A 159 -9.77 16.64 -3.57
CA GLY A 159 -10.26 17.87 -2.95
C GLY A 159 -9.62 19.15 -3.49
N LEU A 160 -8.55 19.06 -4.31
CA LEU A 160 -7.94 20.24 -4.92
C LEU A 160 -8.97 20.96 -5.82
N ASP A 161 -8.94 22.27 -5.86
CA ASP A 161 -9.80 23.09 -6.73
C ASP A 161 -9.23 23.29 -8.14
N HIS A 162 -8.00 22.82 -8.37
CA HIS A 162 -7.26 22.89 -9.63
C HIS A 162 -6.54 21.56 -9.92
N GLU A 163 -6.01 21.44 -11.14
CA GLU A 163 -5.08 20.36 -11.50
C GLU A 163 -3.71 20.65 -10.85
N PRO A 164 -3.16 19.73 -10.03
CA PRO A 164 -1.87 19.96 -9.37
C PRO A 164 -0.73 20.03 -10.39
N ASN A 165 0.18 20.98 -10.22
CA ASN A 165 1.43 21.00 -10.95
C ASN A 165 2.39 19.93 -10.42
N HIS A 166 3.55 19.78 -11.07
CA HIS A 166 4.53 18.74 -10.71
C HIS A 166 5.03 18.85 -9.26
N ASP A 167 5.30 20.07 -8.78
CA ASP A 167 5.86 20.28 -7.45
C ASP A 167 4.81 20.04 -6.36
N GLU A 168 3.57 20.45 -6.60
CA GLU A 168 2.44 20.17 -5.72
C GLU A 168 2.17 18.67 -5.62
N LEU A 169 2.21 17.98 -6.76
CA LEU A 169 2.03 16.53 -6.80
C LEU A 169 3.16 15.83 -6.07
N ALA A 170 4.42 16.21 -6.33
CA ALA A 170 5.58 15.65 -5.65
C ALA A 170 5.52 15.85 -4.14
N LYS A 171 5.10 17.05 -3.69
CA LYS A 171 4.89 17.35 -2.28
C LYS A 171 3.79 16.47 -1.68
N LEU A 172 2.65 16.32 -2.36
CA LEU A 172 1.55 15.49 -1.89
C LEU A 172 1.98 14.02 -1.72
N PHE A 173 2.77 13.49 -2.67
CA PHE A 173 3.37 12.16 -2.54
C PHE A 173 4.25 12.07 -1.29
N ALA A 174 5.17 13.04 -1.11
CA ALA A 174 6.10 13.04 0.02
C ALA A 174 5.38 13.12 1.38
N ASP A 175 4.36 13.95 1.50
CA ASP A 175 3.55 14.10 2.74
C ASP A 175 2.83 12.78 3.11
N ASN A 176 2.63 11.89 2.12
CA ASN A 176 1.97 10.60 2.27
C ASN A 176 2.92 9.39 2.12
N GLU A 177 4.22 9.57 2.44
CA GLU A 177 5.21 8.48 2.50
C GLU A 177 5.49 7.82 1.15
N MET A 178 5.36 8.60 0.07
CA MET A 178 5.66 8.20 -1.29
C MET A 178 6.66 9.14 -1.94
N GLN A 179 7.26 8.70 -3.03
CA GLN A 179 8.15 9.54 -3.84
C GLN A 179 7.95 9.26 -5.33
N ILE A 180 7.77 10.31 -6.12
CA ILE A 180 7.85 10.23 -7.59
C ILE A 180 9.32 10.11 -7.99
N VAL A 181 9.66 9.06 -8.74
CA VAL A 181 11.03 8.75 -9.18
C VAL A 181 11.17 8.67 -10.70
N GLY A 182 10.09 8.90 -11.45
CA GLY A 182 10.15 8.88 -12.90
C GLY A 182 8.82 9.20 -13.57
N GLN A 183 8.83 9.13 -14.90
CA GLN A 183 7.67 9.42 -15.73
C GLN A 183 6.65 8.27 -15.68
N PRO A 184 5.37 8.52 -16.03
CA PRO A 184 4.38 7.48 -16.24
C PRO A 184 4.84 6.44 -17.27
N LEU A 185 4.42 5.19 -17.06
CA LEU A 185 4.66 4.10 -18.00
C LEU A 185 3.88 4.36 -19.29
N LYS A 186 4.57 4.35 -20.43
CA LYS A 186 3.94 4.49 -21.76
C LYS A 186 3.52 3.12 -22.28
N ILE A 187 2.40 3.10 -23.03
CA ILE A 187 2.00 1.95 -23.82
C ILE A 187 2.94 1.88 -25.03
N GLU A 188 3.63 0.76 -25.20
CA GLU A 188 4.50 0.46 -26.34
C GLU A 188 3.69 -0.15 -27.49
#